data_f285355c0b71c50cc98bd792adfa6b43
#
_entry.id   f285355c0b71c50cc98bd792adfa6b43
#
_cell.length_a   1.000
_cell.length_b   1.000
_cell.length_c   1.000
_cell.angle_alpha   90.00
_cell.angle_beta   90.00
_cell.angle_gamma   90.00
#
_symmetry.space_group_name_H-M   'P 1'
#
loop_
_entity.id
_entity.type
_entity.pdbx_description
1 polymer ?
#
loop_
_entity_poly.entity_id
_entity_poly.type
_entity_poly.pdbx_seq_one_letter_code
_entity_poly.pdbx_strand_id
1 'polypeptide(L)'
;MIGSMDPEALRKTFKETLLPRTVTFPAAVVVTLWCVVCALMADDAWATPLERVEFEGASQRLISGGLILGDRIQGYLAKPEGAGPFPAVIALHGCAGMPGTTKRKLVDELVGWGYVVLLVDSFATRGIEHACTGGFPDIADTRRSDAYGALAFLARQTFVVPQRVAAVGFSQGGWVSLLVAEANSFELFVRPSNLGFRAVVAFYPLCRAVAGRPVIPTLILIGALDEWTPAADCSQKIDAWGTDGVSIEQVVYPSVHHSFYYPELQPGRTIFGRWAEYNEEAATDATRRMREFLKRHLN
;
A
#
# COMPACT_ATOMS: atom_id res chain seq x y z
N MET A 1 53.38 -54.98 -15.14
CA MET A 1 52.84 -56.08 -14.27
C MET A 1 52.01 -55.31 -13.19
N ILE A 2 50.72 -55.27 -13.41
CA ILE A 2 49.79 -54.63 -12.46
C ILE A 2 49.16 -55.78 -11.66
N GLY A 3 49.51 -55.90 -10.37
CA GLY A 3 48.97 -56.89 -9.48
C GLY A 3 47.53 -56.66 -9.14
N SER A 4 46.65 -57.60 -9.36
CA SER A 4 45.26 -57.64 -8.99
C SER A 4 45.11 -57.66 -7.48
N MET A 5 44.48 -56.68 -6.88
CA MET A 5 44.07 -56.68 -5.47
C MET A 5 42.77 -57.49 -5.32
N ASP A 6 42.81 -58.38 -4.34
CA ASP A 6 41.72 -59.26 -3.97
C ASP A 6 40.49 -58.56 -3.46
N PRO A 7 39.31 -58.75 -4.05
CA PRO A 7 38.05 -58.09 -3.68
C PRO A 7 37.55 -58.44 -2.26
N GLU A 8 38.02 -59.53 -1.64
CA GLU A 8 37.59 -59.91 -0.29
C GLU A 8 38.30 -59.15 0.81
N ALA A 9 39.55 -58.66 0.56
CA ALA A 9 40.27 -57.80 1.50
C ALA A 9 39.66 -56.43 1.64
N LEU A 10 39.00 -55.89 0.57
CA LEU A 10 38.30 -54.61 0.57
C LEU A 10 36.95 -54.63 1.30
N ARG A 11 36.30 -55.79 1.40
CA ARG A 11 35.03 -55.93 2.13
C ARG A 11 35.17 -56.00 3.66
N LYS A 12 36.31 -56.44 4.17
CA LYS A 12 36.53 -56.50 5.60
C LYS A 12 36.88 -55.15 6.24
N THR A 13 37.53 -54.27 5.52
CA THR A 13 37.92 -52.96 6.02
C THR A 13 36.77 -51.94 6.04
N PHE A 14 35.70 -52.19 5.23
CA PHE A 14 34.55 -51.27 5.15
C PHE A 14 33.46 -51.56 6.18
N LYS A 15 33.50 -52.70 6.89
CA LYS A 15 32.46 -53.12 7.84
C LYS A 15 32.69 -52.68 9.28
N GLU A 16 33.89 -52.19 9.59
CA GLU A 16 34.23 -51.79 10.97
C GLU A 16 34.23 -50.28 11.23
N THR A 17 33.96 -49.42 10.20
CA THR A 17 34.05 -47.95 10.34
C THR A 17 32.70 -47.23 10.25
N LEU A 18 31.57 -47.95 10.13
CA LEU A 18 30.24 -47.32 10.02
C LEU A 18 29.22 -47.90 11.02
N LEU A 19 29.56 -47.90 12.30
CA LEU A 19 28.55 -47.92 13.35
C LEU A 19 28.33 -46.48 13.79
N PRO A 20 27.12 -45.90 13.60
CA PRO A 20 26.84 -44.57 14.13
C PRO A 20 26.88 -44.66 15.65
N ARG A 21 27.86 -43.98 16.27
CA ARG A 21 27.79 -43.67 17.69
C ARG A 21 26.49 -42.95 17.93
N THR A 22 25.53 -43.56 18.59
CA THR A 22 24.34 -42.92 19.10
C THR A 22 24.77 -41.80 20.05
N VAL A 23 24.77 -40.58 19.54
CA VAL A 23 24.97 -39.40 20.36
C VAL A 23 23.62 -39.15 21.07
N THR A 24 23.55 -39.63 22.33
CA THR A 24 22.44 -39.31 23.22
C THR A 24 22.63 -37.87 23.70
N PHE A 25 21.92 -36.94 23.11
CA PHE A 25 21.84 -35.59 23.67
C PHE A 25 20.96 -35.62 24.94
N PRO A 26 21.38 -34.96 26.04
CA PRO A 26 20.56 -34.88 27.23
C PRO A 26 19.22 -34.17 26.86
N ALA A 27 18.11 -34.66 27.41
CA ALA A 27 16.76 -34.20 27.09
C ALA A 27 16.59 -32.64 27.17
N ALA A 28 17.40 -32.01 28.03
CA ALA A 28 17.43 -30.54 28.16
C ALA A 28 17.91 -29.80 26.89
N VAL A 29 18.83 -30.41 26.10
CA VAL A 29 19.36 -29.79 24.86
C VAL A 29 18.36 -29.92 23.73
N VAL A 30 17.58 -31.01 23.67
CA VAL A 30 16.54 -31.22 22.66
C VAL A 30 15.38 -30.27 22.91
N VAL A 31 14.99 -30.04 24.17
CA VAL A 31 13.91 -29.11 24.52
C VAL A 31 14.29 -27.65 24.22
N THR A 32 15.56 -27.26 24.50
CA THR A 32 16.02 -25.89 24.16
C THR A 32 16.12 -25.66 22.65
N LEU A 33 16.56 -26.66 21.87
CA LEU A 33 16.57 -26.51 20.40
C LEU A 33 15.15 -26.42 19.82
N TRP A 34 14.19 -27.18 20.35
CA TRP A 34 12.79 -27.11 19.94
C TRP A 34 12.16 -25.74 20.29
N CYS A 35 12.44 -25.19 21.48
CA CYS A 35 11.96 -23.86 21.86
C CYS A 35 12.57 -22.74 21.00
N VAL A 36 13.85 -22.84 20.62
CA VAL A 36 14.51 -21.86 19.75
C VAL A 36 13.98 -21.97 18.32
N VAL A 37 13.76 -23.17 17.79
CA VAL A 37 13.16 -23.36 16.46
C VAL A 37 11.70 -22.91 16.43
N CYS A 38 10.92 -23.18 17.49
CA CYS A 38 9.56 -22.65 17.61
C CYS A 38 9.52 -21.11 17.76
N ALA A 39 10.49 -20.50 18.44
CA ALA A 39 10.59 -19.04 18.55
C ALA A 39 11.00 -18.38 17.23
N LEU A 40 11.88 -19.04 16.44
CA LEU A 40 12.28 -18.55 15.11
C LEU A 40 11.19 -18.73 14.03
N MET A 41 10.21 -19.62 14.25
CA MET A 41 9.05 -19.82 13.37
C MET A 41 7.85 -18.93 13.79
N ALA A 42 7.91 -18.23 14.93
CA ALA A 42 6.81 -17.45 15.46
C ALA A 42 6.72 -16.02 14.88
N ASP A 43 7.80 -15.50 14.29
CA ASP A 43 7.81 -14.11 13.79
C ASP A 43 7.03 -13.91 12.48
N ASP A 44 6.81 -14.97 11.68
CA ASP A 44 5.99 -14.88 10.45
C ASP A 44 4.50 -15.29 10.66
N ALA A 45 4.15 -15.86 11.79
CA ALA A 45 2.80 -16.40 12.06
C ALA A 45 1.75 -15.30 12.32
N TRP A 46 2.16 -14.05 12.53
CA TRP A 46 1.28 -12.92 12.86
C TRP A 46 1.12 -11.89 11.73
N ALA A 47 1.88 -12.04 10.65
CA ALA A 47 1.79 -11.11 9.53
C ALA A 47 0.52 -11.37 8.71
N THR A 48 -0.27 -10.35 8.47
CA THR A 48 -1.47 -10.44 7.62
C THR A 48 -1.11 -10.98 6.23
N PRO A 49 -1.72 -12.08 5.75
CA PRO A 49 -1.46 -12.61 4.42
C PRO A 49 -1.79 -11.58 3.33
N LEU A 50 -0.88 -11.45 2.35
CA LEU A 50 -1.04 -10.61 1.18
C LEU A 50 -1.20 -11.50 -0.06
N GLU A 51 -2.41 -11.52 -0.63
CA GLU A 51 -2.69 -12.23 -1.87
C GLU A 51 -2.42 -11.31 -3.06
N ARG A 52 -1.62 -11.77 -4.03
CA ARG A 52 -1.46 -11.05 -5.30
C ARG A 52 -2.70 -11.28 -6.16
N VAL A 53 -3.32 -10.18 -6.58
CA VAL A 53 -4.51 -10.19 -7.45
C VAL A 53 -4.25 -9.38 -8.71
N GLU A 54 -5.00 -9.67 -9.77
CA GLU A 54 -4.97 -8.93 -11.03
C GLU A 54 -6.39 -8.45 -11.37
N PHE A 55 -6.48 -7.25 -11.92
CA PHE A 55 -7.75 -6.64 -12.33
C PHE A 55 -7.52 -5.63 -13.46
N GLU A 56 -8.61 -5.24 -14.13
CA GLU A 56 -8.57 -4.21 -15.17
C GLU A 56 -8.81 -2.83 -14.55
N GLY A 57 -8.04 -1.83 -14.98
CA GLY A 57 -8.35 -0.43 -14.74
C GLY A 57 -9.71 -0.05 -15.32
N ALA A 58 -10.32 1.01 -14.83
CA ALA A 58 -11.57 1.49 -15.38
C ALA A 58 -11.34 2.14 -16.75
N SER A 59 -12.18 1.84 -17.75
CA SER A 59 -12.12 2.53 -19.02
C SER A 59 -12.46 4.02 -18.88
N GLN A 60 -11.72 4.86 -19.61
CA GLN A 60 -11.92 6.31 -19.62
C GLN A 60 -12.77 6.73 -20.82
N ARG A 61 -13.74 7.61 -20.60
CA ARG A 61 -14.54 8.24 -21.66
C ARG A 61 -13.78 9.39 -22.28
N LEU A 62 -13.71 9.41 -23.61
CA LEU A 62 -13.18 10.57 -24.34
C LEU A 62 -14.30 11.57 -24.65
N ILE A 63 -13.97 12.86 -24.67
CA ILE A 63 -14.89 13.93 -25.08
C ILE A 63 -15.38 13.70 -26.51
N SER A 64 -14.57 13.07 -27.36
CA SER A 64 -14.91 12.68 -28.74
C SER A 64 -15.91 11.52 -28.86
N GLY A 65 -16.35 10.93 -27.73
CA GLY A 65 -17.31 9.83 -27.70
C GLY A 65 -16.68 8.42 -27.75
N GLY A 66 -15.35 8.31 -27.70
CA GLY A 66 -14.64 7.02 -27.63
C GLY A 66 -14.35 6.57 -26.20
N LEU A 67 -13.74 5.39 -26.08
CA LEU A 67 -13.22 4.84 -24.82
C LEU A 67 -11.75 4.53 -24.94
N ILE A 68 -10.96 4.86 -23.91
CA ILE A 68 -9.65 4.27 -23.65
C ILE A 68 -9.87 3.15 -22.67
N LEU A 69 -9.49 1.93 -23.02
CA LEU A 69 -9.61 0.79 -22.11
C LEU A 69 -8.59 0.91 -20.99
N GLY A 70 -8.98 0.49 -19.79
CA GLY A 70 -8.03 0.39 -18.68
C GLY A 70 -7.04 -0.73 -18.88
N ASP A 71 -5.81 -0.54 -18.41
CA ASP A 71 -4.78 -1.57 -18.46
C ASP A 71 -5.07 -2.69 -17.45
N ARG A 72 -4.49 -3.87 -17.71
CA ARG A 72 -4.41 -4.92 -16.71
C ARG A 72 -3.35 -4.58 -15.68
N ILE A 73 -3.75 -4.53 -14.43
CA ILE A 73 -2.91 -4.17 -13.29
C ILE A 73 -2.90 -5.25 -12.23
N GLN A 74 -1.88 -5.21 -11.39
CA GLN A 74 -1.82 -6.06 -10.21
C GLN A 74 -2.03 -5.26 -8.91
N GLY A 75 -2.39 -5.97 -7.85
CA GLY A 75 -2.46 -5.44 -6.51
C GLY A 75 -2.21 -6.53 -5.48
N TYR A 76 -2.20 -6.11 -4.23
CA TYR A 76 -2.04 -7.01 -3.10
C TYR A 76 -3.23 -6.85 -2.18
N LEU A 77 -3.99 -7.94 -2.04
CA LEU A 77 -5.22 -8.00 -1.28
C LEU A 77 -4.96 -8.61 0.10
N ALA A 78 -5.51 -7.99 1.13
CA ALA A 78 -5.58 -8.53 2.47
C ALA A 78 -6.98 -8.29 3.06
N LYS A 79 -7.42 -9.15 3.96
CA LYS A 79 -8.73 -9.00 4.61
C LYS A 79 -8.69 -9.42 6.07
N PRO A 80 -9.59 -8.88 6.90
CA PRO A 80 -9.79 -9.36 8.25
C PRO A 80 -10.23 -10.83 8.26
N GLU A 81 -10.02 -11.50 9.39
CA GLU A 81 -10.60 -12.82 9.63
C GLU A 81 -12.14 -12.75 9.66
N GLY A 82 -12.77 -13.85 9.29
CA GLY A 82 -14.22 -13.98 9.26
C GLY A 82 -14.81 -13.83 7.86
N ALA A 83 -16.14 -13.97 7.80
CA ALA A 83 -16.90 -14.00 6.53
C ALA A 83 -17.15 -12.60 5.95
N GLY A 84 -17.17 -11.55 6.76
CA GLY A 84 -17.58 -10.21 6.33
C GLY A 84 -19.10 -10.08 6.15
N PRO A 85 -19.61 -9.19 5.30
CA PRO A 85 -18.82 -8.27 4.48
C PRO A 85 -18.19 -7.12 5.28
N PHE A 86 -17.01 -6.69 4.88
CA PHE A 86 -16.23 -5.63 5.52
C PHE A 86 -16.20 -4.35 4.67
N PRO A 87 -16.04 -3.17 5.26
CA PRO A 87 -15.61 -1.98 4.52
C PRO A 87 -14.21 -2.17 3.98
N ALA A 88 -13.81 -1.38 2.98
CA ALA A 88 -12.53 -1.57 2.32
C ALA A 88 -11.74 -0.27 2.12
N VAL A 89 -10.42 -0.40 1.99
CA VAL A 89 -9.49 0.67 1.69
C VAL A 89 -8.66 0.29 0.47
N ILE A 90 -8.65 1.16 -0.53
CA ILE A 90 -7.74 1.09 -1.68
C ILE A 90 -6.53 1.98 -1.34
N ALA A 91 -5.35 1.38 -1.26
CA ALA A 91 -4.11 2.08 -0.98
C ALA A 91 -3.32 2.37 -2.26
N LEU A 92 -2.91 3.62 -2.44
CA LEU A 92 -2.25 4.15 -3.63
C LEU A 92 -0.83 4.63 -3.27
N HIS A 93 0.18 3.98 -3.83
CA HIS A 93 1.58 4.25 -3.55
C HIS A 93 2.08 5.60 -4.11
N GLY A 94 3.23 6.08 -3.62
CA GLY A 94 3.94 7.25 -4.13
C GLY A 94 4.58 7.02 -5.50
N CYS A 95 5.30 8.04 -6.00
CA CYS A 95 5.97 7.98 -7.31
C CYS A 95 7.10 6.95 -7.40
N ALA A 96 7.64 6.48 -6.28
CA ALA A 96 8.67 5.44 -6.18
C ALA A 96 8.13 4.07 -5.74
N GLY A 97 6.81 3.85 -5.84
CA GLY A 97 6.19 2.67 -5.25
C GLY A 97 5.93 2.83 -3.75
N MET A 98 5.80 1.71 -3.04
CA MET A 98 5.67 1.67 -1.59
C MET A 98 6.68 0.67 -1.00
N PRO A 99 7.57 1.13 -0.12
CA PRO A 99 8.57 0.27 0.53
C PRO A 99 7.94 -0.88 1.31
N GLY A 100 8.66 -2.00 1.42
CA GLY A 100 8.13 -3.24 2.00
C GLY A 100 7.66 -3.10 3.45
N THR A 101 8.46 -2.43 4.31
CA THR A 101 8.10 -2.18 5.72
C THR A 101 6.87 -1.29 5.84
N THR A 102 6.82 -0.17 5.10
CA THR A 102 5.64 0.71 5.05
C THR A 102 4.40 -0.04 4.54
N LYS A 103 4.57 -0.86 3.49
CA LYS A 103 3.48 -1.69 2.96
C LYS A 103 2.91 -2.60 4.03
N ARG A 104 3.78 -3.32 4.76
CA ARG A 104 3.38 -4.23 5.83
C ARG A 104 2.67 -3.49 6.95
N LYS A 105 3.28 -2.42 7.47
CA LYS A 105 2.71 -1.59 8.53
C LYS A 105 1.30 -1.11 8.17
N LEU A 106 1.11 -0.53 6.97
CA LEU A 106 -0.18 0.00 6.54
C LEU A 106 -1.25 -1.10 6.44
N VAL A 107 -0.89 -2.27 5.89
CA VAL A 107 -1.82 -3.39 5.77
C VAL A 107 -2.23 -3.91 7.13
N ASP A 108 -1.27 -4.17 8.03
CA ASP A 108 -1.54 -4.72 9.36
C ASP A 108 -2.41 -3.75 10.19
N GLU A 109 -2.16 -2.45 10.09
CA GLU A 109 -2.99 -1.42 10.73
C GLU A 109 -4.44 -1.44 10.18
N LEU A 110 -4.62 -1.36 8.87
CA LEU A 110 -5.94 -1.28 8.25
C LEU A 110 -6.76 -2.57 8.44
N VAL A 111 -6.13 -3.74 8.29
CA VAL A 111 -6.78 -5.03 8.52
C VAL A 111 -7.13 -5.19 10.00
N GLY A 112 -6.22 -4.79 10.91
CA GLY A 112 -6.48 -4.78 12.36
C GLY A 112 -7.61 -3.83 12.77
N TRP A 113 -7.95 -2.83 11.94
CA TRP A 113 -9.11 -1.96 12.16
C TRP A 113 -10.40 -2.49 11.53
N GLY A 114 -10.35 -3.65 10.86
CA GLY A 114 -11.51 -4.30 10.26
C GLY A 114 -11.77 -3.96 8.80
N TYR A 115 -10.78 -3.43 8.07
CA TYR A 115 -10.90 -3.11 6.64
C TYR A 115 -10.28 -4.20 5.75
N VAL A 116 -10.94 -4.52 4.64
CA VAL A 116 -10.27 -5.15 3.50
C VAL A 116 -9.33 -4.12 2.88
N VAL A 117 -8.10 -4.52 2.53
CA VAL A 117 -7.09 -3.65 1.95
C VAL A 117 -6.71 -4.14 0.57
N LEU A 118 -6.76 -3.27 -0.43
CA LEU A 118 -6.20 -3.52 -1.76
C LEU A 118 -5.12 -2.48 -2.03
N LEU A 119 -3.85 -2.90 -1.96
CA LEU A 119 -2.72 -2.11 -2.42
C LEU A 119 -2.62 -2.21 -3.94
N VAL A 120 -2.86 -1.11 -4.63
CA VAL A 120 -2.75 -1.03 -6.09
C VAL A 120 -1.30 -0.83 -6.47
N ASP A 121 -0.78 -1.68 -7.34
CA ASP A 121 0.53 -1.54 -7.95
C ASP A 121 0.37 -1.06 -9.40
N SER A 122 0.39 0.25 -9.58
CA SER A 122 0.21 0.90 -10.88
C SER A 122 1.42 0.74 -11.80
N PHE A 123 2.55 0.23 -11.32
CA PHE A 123 3.83 0.29 -12.02
C PHE A 123 4.31 -1.05 -12.55
N ALA A 124 4.19 -2.12 -11.77
CA ALA A 124 4.84 -3.38 -12.08
C ALA A 124 4.42 -3.97 -13.43
N THR A 125 3.13 -3.98 -13.77
CA THR A 125 2.64 -4.51 -15.05
C THR A 125 3.00 -3.64 -16.26
N ARG A 126 3.36 -2.37 -16.03
CA ARG A 126 3.79 -1.41 -17.04
C ARG A 126 5.32 -1.30 -17.17
N GLY A 127 6.07 -2.05 -16.36
CA GLY A 127 7.53 -1.97 -16.34
C GLY A 127 8.06 -0.61 -15.88
N ILE A 128 7.29 0.14 -15.09
CA ILE A 128 7.68 1.44 -14.54
C ILE A 128 8.42 1.21 -13.23
N GLU A 129 9.68 1.62 -13.16
CA GLU A 129 10.47 1.54 -11.93
C GLU A 129 10.08 2.66 -10.96
N HIS A 130 9.97 3.88 -11.45
CA HIS A 130 9.49 5.05 -10.70
C HIS A 130 8.94 6.12 -11.65
N ALA A 131 8.09 7.01 -11.12
CA ALA A 131 7.54 8.18 -11.83
C ALA A 131 7.80 9.49 -11.06
N CYS A 132 8.94 9.57 -10.35
CA CYS A 132 9.32 10.75 -9.54
C CYS A 132 9.96 11.86 -10.38
N THR A 133 10.46 11.54 -11.57
CA THR A 133 11.06 12.48 -12.52
C THR A 133 10.33 12.39 -13.85
N GLY A 134 9.95 13.51 -14.45
CA GLY A 134 9.24 13.56 -15.74
C GLY A 134 7.74 13.84 -15.60
N GLY A 135 7.00 13.77 -16.71
CA GLY A 135 5.63 14.23 -16.87
C GLY A 135 4.58 13.68 -15.91
N PHE A 136 4.44 14.31 -14.77
CA PHE A 136 3.39 14.01 -13.78
C PHE A 136 1.96 13.98 -14.35
N PRO A 137 1.56 14.86 -15.29
CA PRO A 137 0.20 14.86 -15.81
C PRO A 137 -0.19 13.56 -16.50
N ASP A 138 0.72 12.94 -17.26
CA ASP A 138 0.41 11.79 -18.13
C ASP A 138 0.04 10.52 -17.35
N ILE A 139 0.53 10.39 -16.11
CA ILE A 139 0.26 9.20 -15.29
C ILE A 139 -0.97 9.36 -14.39
N ALA A 140 -1.48 10.58 -14.20
CA ALA A 140 -2.58 10.85 -13.28
C ALA A 140 -3.86 10.14 -13.70
N ASP A 141 -4.25 10.24 -14.97
CA ASP A 141 -5.46 9.62 -15.50
C ASP A 141 -5.34 8.11 -15.53
N THR A 142 -4.16 7.58 -15.89
CA THR A 142 -3.85 6.16 -15.80
C THR A 142 -4.04 5.64 -14.38
N ARG A 143 -3.52 6.33 -13.38
CA ARG A 143 -3.64 5.92 -11.98
C ARG A 143 -5.03 6.15 -11.40
N ARG A 144 -5.80 7.12 -11.89
CA ARG A 144 -7.24 7.24 -11.59
C ARG A 144 -8.02 6.06 -12.15
N SER A 145 -7.72 5.65 -13.40
CA SER A 145 -8.26 4.43 -14.01
C SER A 145 -8.00 3.22 -13.13
N ASP A 146 -6.76 3.06 -12.62
CA ASP A 146 -6.37 1.98 -11.72
C ASP A 146 -7.19 2.00 -10.42
N ALA A 147 -7.36 3.16 -9.80
CA ALA A 147 -8.12 3.31 -8.56
C ALA A 147 -9.62 2.95 -8.74
N TYR A 148 -10.23 3.36 -9.86
CA TYR A 148 -11.61 2.97 -10.17
C TYR A 148 -11.75 1.51 -10.58
N GLY A 149 -10.75 0.93 -11.25
CA GLY A 149 -10.66 -0.50 -11.52
C GLY A 149 -10.59 -1.32 -10.23
N ALA A 150 -9.76 -0.88 -9.29
CA ALA A 150 -9.65 -1.48 -7.95
C ALA A 150 -10.99 -1.40 -7.19
N LEU A 151 -11.69 -0.28 -7.26
CA LEU A 151 -13.03 -0.12 -6.69
C LEU A 151 -14.02 -1.11 -7.29
N ALA A 152 -14.04 -1.25 -8.62
CA ALA A 152 -14.89 -2.21 -9.31
C ALA A 152 -14.52 -3.66 -9.00
N PHE A 153 -13.23 -3.97 -8.83
CA PHE A 153 -12.75 -5.28 -8.40
C PHE A 153 -13.24 -5.63 -6.99
N LEU A 154 -13.05 -4.72 -6.02
CA LEU A 154 -13.51 -4.93 -4.64
C LEU A 154 -15.02 -5.07 -4.55
N ALA A 155 -15.77 -4.32 -5.33
CA ALA A 155 -17.24 -4.38 -5.33
C ALA A 155 -17.80 -5.72 -5.78
N ARG A 156 -17.02 -6.56 -6.47
CA ARG A 156 -17.40 -7.93 -6.86
C ARG A 156 -17.05 -8.98 -5.81
N GLN A 157 -16.32 -8.60 -4.75
CA GLN A 157 -15.97 -9.54 -3.68
C GLN A 157 -17.12 -9.68 -2.68
N THR A 158 -17.55 -10.91 -2.41
CA THR A 158 -18.66 -11.18 -1.49
C THR A 158 -18.40 -10.74 -0.05
N PHE A 159 -17.13 -10.62 0.33
CA PHE A 159 -16.68 -10.18 1.65
C PHE A 159 -16.47 -8.66 1.76
N VAL A 160 -16.84 -7.86 0.75
CA VAL A 160 -16.72 -6.39 0.76
C VAL A 160 -18.10 -5.74 0.74
N VAL A 161 -18.27 -4.65 1.49
CA VAL A 161 -19.43 -3.75 1.37
C VAL A 161 -19.12 -2.71 0.26
N PRO A 162 -19.70 -2.82 -0.94
CA PRO A 162 -19.30 -2.02 -2.10
C PRO A 162 -19.45 -0.51 -1.91
N GLN A 163 -20.38 -0.07 -1.05
CA GLN A 163 -20.66 1.34 -0.76
C GLN A 163 -19.80 1.92 0.36
N ARG A 164 -18.90 1.11 0.95
CA ARG A 164 -18.02 1.49 2.07
C ARG A 164 -16.56 1.30 1.70
N VAL A 165 -16.13 1.99 0.63
CA VAL A 165 -14.75 1.95 0.14
C VAL A 165 -14.13 3.34 0.20
N ALA A 166 -12.94 3.46 0.80
CA ALA A 166 -12.14 4.68 0.80
C ALA A 166 -10.87 4.51 -0.01
N ALA A 167 -10.27 5.62 -0.46
CA ALA A 167 -8.90 5.65 -0.98
C ALA A 167 -7.96 6.28 0.05
N VAL A 168 -6.79 5.67 0.25
CA VAL A 168 -5.68 6.20 1.04
C VAL A 168 -4.45 6.27 0.15
N GLY A 169 -3.90 7.46 -0.07
CA GLY A 169 -2.78 7.63 -0.98
C GLY A 169 -1.63 8.43 -0.39
N PHE A 170 -0.42 8.16 -0.91
CA PHE A 170 0.82 8.74 -0.44
C PHE A 170 1.52 9.49 -1.57
N SER A 171 1.90 10.76 -1.37
CA SER A 171 2.60 11.59 -2.37
C SER A 171 1.81 11.65 -3.69
N GLN A 172 2.34 11.11 -4.77
CA GLN A 172 1.62 10.98 -6.05
C GLN A 172 0.31 10.18 -5.89
N GLY A 173 0.29 9.12 -5.07
CA GLY A 173 -0.95 8.40 -4.72
C GLY A 173 -1.92 9.26 -3.91
N GLY A 174 -1.42 10.15 -3.04
CA GLY A 174 -2.22 11.16 -2.34
C GLY A 174 -2.87 12.15 -3.32
N TRP A 175 -2.14 12.58 -4.33
CA TRP A 175 -2.70 13.36 -5.42
C TRP A 175 -3.81 12.62 -6.16
N VAL A 176 -3.57 11.35 -6.54
CA VAL A 176 -4.60 10.51 -7.18
C VAL A 176 -5.83 10.36 -6.27
N SER A 177 -5.65 10.23 -4.94
CA SER A 177 -6.76 10.20 -3.99
C SER A 177 -7.61 11.49 -4.03
N LEU A 178 -6.98 12.65 -4.17
CA LEU A 178 -7.70 13.92 -4.35
C LEU A 178 -8.43 13.96 -5.71
N LEU A 179 -7.78 13.49 -6.77
CA LEU A 179 -8.37 13.46 -8.11
C LEU A 179 -9.60 12.54 -8.20
N VAL A 180 -9.61 11.38 -7.54
CA VAL A 180 -10.80 10.50 -7.52
C VAL A 180 -11.93 11.09 -6.67
N ALA A 181 -11.65 12.10 -5.85
CA ALA A 181 -12.65 12.83 -5.09
C ALA A 181 -13.31 13.98 -5.85
N GLU A 182 -12.79 14.38 -7.02
CA GLU A 182 -13.37 15.44 -7.85
C GLU A 182 -14.65 14.97 -8.56
N ALA A 183 -15.61 15.87 -8.74
CA ALA A 183 -16.87 15.58 -9.42
C ALA A 183 -16.69 15.04 -10.85
N ASN A 184 -15.75 15.62 -11.63
CA ASN A 184 -15.48 15.22 -12.99
C ASN A 184 -14.96 13.77 -13.13
N SER A 185 -14.30 13.23 -12.10
CA SER A 185 -13.85 11.86 -12.11
C SER A 185 -15.00 10.85 -12.21
N PHE A 186 -16.17 11.21 -11.70
CA PHE A 186 -17.36 10.37 -11.82
C PHE A 186 -17.90 10.27 -13.25
N GLU A 187 -17.63 11.26 -14.10
CA GLU A 187 -18.06 11.31 -15.49
C GLU A 187 -17.02 10.70 -16.44
N LEU A 188 -15.73 10.87 -16.12
CA LEU A 188 -14.61 10.43 -16.96
C LEU A 188 -14.47 8.91 -17.01
N PHE A 189 -14.74 8.21 -15.90
CA PHE A 189 -14.47 6.77 -15.81
C PHE A 189 -15.74 5.94 -15.88
N VAL A 190 -15.68 4.83 -16.64
CA VAL A 190 -16.78 3.87 -16.75
C VAL A 190 -16.84 3.05 -15.45
N ARG A 191 -17.93 3.17 -14.73
CA ARG A 191 -18.20 2.45 -13.49
C ARG A 191 -19.71 2.28 -13.30
N PRO A 192 -20.18 1.32 -12.49
CA PRO A 192 -21.58 1.27 -12.07
C PRO A 192 -21.98 2.60 -11.38
N SER A 193 -23.15 3.13 -11.69
CA SER A 193 -23.61 4.45 -11.22
C SER A 193 -23.70 4.59 -9.70
N ASN A 194 -23.92 3.47 -8.99
CA ASN A 194 -24.01 3.41 -7.53
C ASN A 194 -22.66 3.14 -6.84
N LEU A 195 -21.55 3.11 -7.61
CA LEU A 195 -20.23 2.81 -7.10
C LEU A 195 -19.37 4.06 -7.07
N GLY A 196 -18.79 4.39 -5.92
CA GLY A 196 -17.90 5.53 -5.72
C GLY A 196 -17.14 5.41 -4.41
N PHE A 197 -16.07 6.17 -4.28
CA PHE A 197 -15.36 6.29 -3.01
C PHE A 197 -16.23 7.03 -1.99
N ARG A 198 -16.21 6.56 -0.76
CA ARG A 198 -16.96 7.15 0.35
C ARG A 198 -16.18 8.26 1.06
N ALA A 199 -14.85 8.15 1.06
CA ALA A 199 -13.93 9.09 1.67
C ALA A 199 -12.52 8.94 1.07
N VAL A 200 -11.68 9.96 1.20
CA VAL A 200 -10.26 9.88 0.83
C VAL A 200 -9.36 10.42 1.93
N VAL A 201 -8.20 9.78 2.09
CA VAL A 201 -7.09 10.26 2.92
C VAL A 201 -5.87 10.44 2.03
N ALA A 202 -5.31 11.63 2.02
CA ALA A 202 -4.17 12.01 1.19
C ALA A 202 -2.99 12.44 2.06
N PHE A 203 -1.94 11.61 2.08
CA PHE A 203 -0.69 11.93 2.72
C PHE A 203 0.19 12.73 1.77
N TYR A 204 0.60 13.91 2.18
CA TYR A 204 1.48 14.84 1.46
C TYR A 204 1.21 14.88 -0.06
N PRO A 205 -0.04 15.24 -0.47
CA PRO A 205 -0.45 15.21 -1.87
C PRO A 205 0.03 16.43 -2.66
N LEU A 206 0.11 16.30 -3.99
CA LEU A 206 0.37 17.42 -4.91
C LEU A 206 -0.91 18.25 -5.13
N CYS A 207 -1.28 19.10 -4.17
CA CYS A 207 -2.54 19.85 -4.20
C CYS A 207 -2.64 20.85 -5.36
N ARG A 208 -1.53 21.48 -5.79
CA ARG A 208 -1.55 22.46 -6.90
C ARG A 208 -2.06 21.88 -8.20
N ALA A 209 -1.93 20.56 -8.41
CA ALA A 209 -2.38 19.86 -9.62
C ALA A 209 -3.83 19.34 -9.53
N VAL A 210 -4.56 19.68 -8.47
CA VAL A 210 -5.99 19.36 -8.30
C VAL A 210 -6.82 20.55 -8.81
N ALA A 211 -7.68 20.32 -9.80
CA ALA A 211 -8.45 21.38 -10.43
C ALA A 211 -9.76 21.66 -9.69
N GLY A 212 -10.52 20.60 -9.41
CA GLY A 212 -11.85 20.69 -8.82
C GLY A 212 -11.84 20.53 -7.30
N ARG A 213 -12.90 21.01 -6.66
CA ARG A 213 -13.16 20.76 -5.25
C ARG A 213 -13.53 19.28 -5.03
N PRO A 214 -12.99 18.60 -4.02
CA PRO A 214 -13.49 17.30 -3.61
C PRO A 214 -14.98 17.32 -3.26
N VAL A 215 -15.72 16.31 -3.76
CA VAL A 215 -17.17 16.15 -3.50
C VAL A 215 -17.47 15.02 -2.51
N ILE A 216 -16.44 14.41 -1.95
CA ILE A 216 -16.53 13.43 -0.87
C ILE A 216 -15.64 13.85 0.30
N PRO A 217 -15.91 13.40 1.54
CA PRO A 217 -15.09 13.71 2.70
C PRO A 217 -13.61 13.43 2.45
N THR A 218 -12.76 14.41 2.78
CA THR A 218 -11.33 14.41 2.44
C THR A 218 -10.50 14.80 3.67
N LEU A 219 -9.45 14.01 3.96
CA LEU A 219 -8.44 14.31 4.96
C LEU A 219 -7.07 14.45 4.29
N ILE A 220 -6.41 15.59 4.49
CA ILE A 220 -5.05 15.88 4.01
C ILE A 220 -4.09 15.94 5.20
N LEU A 221 -3.01 15.16 5.16
CA LEU A 221 -1.98 15.07 6.19
C LEU A 221 -0.64 15.43 5.55
N ILE A 222 0.00 16.54 5.95
CA ILE A 222 1.15 17.08 5.23
C ILE A 222 2.14 17.76 6.18
N GLY A 223 3.44 17.70 5.86
CA GLY A 223 4.48 18.39 6.61
C GLY A 223 4.65 19.86 6.19
N ALA A 224 4.94 20.73 7.15
CA ALA A 224 5.19 22.15 6.88
C ALA A 224 6.50 22.40 6.11
N LEU A 225 7.48 21.48 6.24
CA LEU A 225 8.76 21.55 5.54
C LEU A 225 8.81 20.68 4.27
N ASP A 226 7.66 20.32 3.74
CA ASP A 226 7.56 19.52 2.53
C ASP A 226 7.93 20.36 1.29
N GLU A 227 9.09 20.07 0.71
CA GLU A 227 9.61 20.75 -0.50
C GLU A 227 9.14 20.09 -1.81
N TRP A 228 8.57 18.87 -1.74
CA TRP A 228 8.03 18.16 -2.90
C TRP A 228 6.61 18.62 -3.23
N THR A 229 5.80 18.70 -2.21
CA THR A 229 4.37 19.04 -2.28
C THR A 229 4.06 20.05 -1.17
N PRO A 230 4.39 21.32 -1.35
CA PRO A 230 4.30 22.33 -0.28
C PRO A 230 2.91 22.40 0.35
N ALA A 231 2.84 22.40 1.69
CA ALA A 231 1.58 22.48 2.44
C ALA A 231 0.77 23.71 2.08
N ALA A 232 1.43 24.83 1.73
CA ALA A 232 0.78 26.05 1.28
C ALA A 232 -0.09 25.86 0.03
N ASP A 233 0.31 24.97 -0.89
CA ASP A 233 -0.49 24.66 -2.08
C ASP A 233 -1.84 24.05 -1.69
N CYS A 234 -1.86 23.18 -0.68
CA CYS A 234 -3.10 22.60 -0.18
C CYS A 234 -3.98 23.64 0.53
N SER A 235 -3.38 24.46 1.39
CA SER A 235 -4.12 25.53 2.12
C SER A 235 -4.76 26.51 1.13
N GLN A 236 -4.02 26.98 0.12
CA GLN A 236 -4.54 27.87 -0.92
C GLN A 236 -5.70 27.22 -1.70
N LYS A 237 -5.62 25.92 -2.02
CA LYS A 237 -6.72 25.21 -2.69
C LYS A 237 -7.94 25.10 -1.81
N ILE A 238 -7.80 24.78 -0.53
CA ILE A 238 -8.91 24.68 0.42
C ILE A 238 -9.59 26.05 0.58
N ASP A 239 -8.84 27.11 0.71
CA ASP A 239 -9.37 28.48 0.79
C ASP A 239 -10.16 28.85 -0.49
N ALA A 240 -9.62 28.51 -1.67
CA ALA A 240 -10.27 28.77 -2.96
C ALA A 240 -11.52 27.91 -3.16
N TRP A 241 -11.59 26.71 -2.63
CA TRP A 241 -12.76 25.83 -2.70
C TRP A 241 -13.87 26.25 -1.75
N GLY A 242 -13.56 27.03 -0.71
CA GLY A 242 -14.51 27.48 0.29
C GLY A 242 -15.01 26.36 1.21
N THR A 243 -15.98 26.69 2.07
CA THR A 243 -16.48 25.81 3.13
C THR A 243 -17.75 25.03 2.75
N ASP A 244 -18.39 25.38 1.63
CA ASP A 244 -19.65 24.76 1.22
C ASP A 244 -19.47 23.29 0.79
N GLY A 245 -20.42 22.42 1.15
CA GLY A 245 -20.46 21.02 0.76
C GLY A 245 -19.78 20.09 1.77
N VAL A 246 -19.01 19.09 1.28
CA VAL A 246 -18.40 18.06 2.13
C VAL A 246 -17.20 18.57 2.92
N SER A 247 -16.93 17.93 4.06
CA SER A 247 -15.76 18.25 4.91
C SER A 247 -14.44 17.98 4.19
N ILE A 248 -13.55 18.96 4.20
CA ILE A 248 -12.15 18.85 3.80
C ILE A 248 -11.31 19.27 5.00
N GLU A 249 -10.64 18.29 5.60
CA GLU A 249 -9.79 18.48 6.79
C GLU A 249 -8.32 18.52 6.35
N GLN A 250 -7.55 19.50 6.80
CA GLN A 250 -6.10 19.55 6.60
C GLN A 250 -5.38 19.58 7.95
N VAL A 251 -4.36 18.76 8.09
CA VAL A 251 -3.42 18.79 9.21
C VAL A 251 -2.04 19.07 8.67
N VAL A 252 -1.44 20.17 9.11
CA VAL A 252 -0.06 20.55 8.78
C VAL A 252 0.82 20.28 10.01
N TYR A 253 1.81 19.39 9.84
CA TYR A 253 2.74 19.03 10.89
C TYR A 253 3.94 19.97 10.89
N PRO A 254 4.16 20.75 11.98
CA PRO A 254 5.34 21.61 12.09
C PRO A 254 6.66 20.81 12.01
N SER A 255 7.68 21.39 11.37
CA SER A 255 9.03 20.79 11.28
C SER A 255 9.09 19.39 10.68
N VAL A 256 8.12 19.01 9.84
CA VAL A 256 8.00 17.70 9.22
C VAL A 256 8.18 17.81 7.71
N HIS A 257 8.99 16.92 7.14
CA HIS A 257 9.33 16.85 5.72
C HIS A 257 8.41 15.90 4.94
N HIS A 258 8.67 15.79 3.62
CA HIS A 258 7.99 14.83 2.74
C HIS A 258 8.25 13.39 3.17
N SER A 259 7.28 12.49 2.92
CA SER A 259 7.37 11.05 3.21
C SER A 259 7.53 10.70 4.69
N PHE A 260 7.09 11.55 5.59
CA PHE A 260 7.23 11.37 7.04
C PHE A 260 6.60 10.08 7.59
N TYR A 261 5.79 9.41 6.81
CA TYR A 261 5.13 8.15 7.19
C TYR A 261 6.03 6.91 6.96
N TYR A 262 7.15 7.03 6.24
CA TYR A 262 7.98 5.91 5.79
C TYR A 262 9.17 5.65 6.75
N PRO A 263 9.11 4.61 7.64
CA PRO A 263 10.21 4.33 8.58
C PRO A 263 11.55 4.08 7.90
N GLU A 264 11.55 3.61 6.64
CA GLU A 264 12.75 3.37 5.83
C GLU A 264 13.54 4.66 5.52
N LEU A 265 12.94 5.81 5.82
CA LEU A 265 13.58 7.14 5.66
C LEU A 265 14.18 7.65 6.98
N GLN A 266 14.55 6.78 7.89
CA GLN A 266 15.33 7.14 9.07
C GLN A 266 16.74 6.55 8.97
N PRO A 267 17.79 7.39 9.03
CA PRO A 267 17.75 8.86 9.06
C PRO A 267 17.28 9.45 7.72
N GLY A 268 16.86 10.72 7.74
CA GLY A 268 16.45 11.45 6.54
C GLY A 268 17.52 11.48 5.46
N ARG A 269 17.12 11.61 4.20
CA ARG A 269 18.02 11.67 3.06
C ARG A 269 17.47 12.47 1.90
N THR A 270 18.36 12.96 1.05
CA THR A 270 17.99 13.58 -0.20
C THR A 270 17.61 12.51 -1.24
N ILE A 271 16.42 12.63 -1.80
CA ILE A 271 15.89 11.78 -2.87
C ILE A 271 15.52 12.71 -4.03
N PHE A 272 16.02 12.48 -5.22
CA PHE A 272 15.79 13.34 -6.41
C PHE A 272 15.98 14.84 -6.12
N GLY A 273 17.01 15.19 -5.32
CA GLY A 273 17.39 16.57 -5.01
C GLY A 273 16.55 17.24 -3.91
N ARG A 274 15.64 16.55 -3.23
CA ARG A 274 14.82 17.08 -2.14
C ARG A 274 14.89 16.20 -0.90
N TRP A 275 14.76 16.81 0.28
CA TRP A 275 14.82 16.11 1.54
C TRP A 275 13.55 15.31 1.79
N ALA A 276 13.71 14.09 2.27
CA ALA A 276 12.64 13.22 2.75
C ALA A 276 13.09 12.55 4.06
N GLU A 277 12.21 12.50 5.04
CA GLU A 277 12.55 12.03 6.39
C GLU A 277 11.34 11.45 7.09
N TYR A 278 11.54 10.32 7.77
CA TYR A 278 10.56 9.76 8.69
C TYR A 278 10.43 10.62 9.94
N ASN A 279 9.21 10.83 10.38
CA ASN A 279 8.93 11.48 11.65
C ASN A 279 7.91 10.64 12.42
N GLU A 280 8.36 10.00 13.50
CA GLU A 280 7.57 9.04 14.27
C GLU A 280 6.34 9.68 14.92
N GLU A 281 6.48 10.88 15.49
CA GLU A 281 5.37 11.58 16.13
C GLU A 281 4.28 11.94 15.11
N ALA A 282 4.67 12.54 14.00
CA ALA A 282 3.75 12.88 12.91
C ALA A 282 3.11 11.64 12.29
N ALA A 283 3.88 10.56 12.06
CA ALA A 283 3.36 9.31 11.53
C ALA A 283 2.34 8.66 12.48
N THR A 284 2.60 8.70 13.78
CA THR A 284 1.70 8.16 14.81
C THR A 284 0.40 8.96 14.88
N ASP A 285 0.47 10.30 14.94
CA ASP A 285 -0.74 11.14 14.94
C ASP A 285 -1.52 11.01 13.63
N ALA A 286 -0.83 10.97 12.48
CA ALA A 286 -1.45 10.77 11.17
C ALA A 286 -2.19 9.42 11.08
N THR A 287 -1.59 8.35 11.61
CA THR A 287 -2.23 7.03 11.71
C THR A 287 -3.51 7.09 12.56
N ARG A 288 -3.44 7.73 13.72
CA ARG A 288 -4.62 7.92 14.59
C ARG A 288 -5.73 8.71 13.88
N ARG A 289 -5.39 9.83 13.23
CA ARG A 289 -6.36 10.65 12.48
C ARG A 289 -6.97 9.90 11.30
N MET A 290 -6.17 9.17 10.53
CA MET A 290 -6.64 8.30 9.45
C MET A 290 -7.64 7.28 9.98
N ARG A 291 -7.33 6.59 11.10
CA ARG A 291 -8.24 5.63 11.73
C ARG A 291 -9.58 6.25 12.13
N GLU A 292 -9.55 7.38 12.81
CA GLU A 292 -10.74 8.10 13.25
C GLU A 292 -11.59 8.58 12.05
N PHE A 293 -10.93 9.10 11.03
CA PHE A 293 -11.58 9.57 9.81
C PHE A 293 -12.25 8.42 9.04
N LEU A 294 -11.53 7.32 8.80
CA LEU A 294 -12.08 6.15 8.14
C LEU A 294 -13.27 5.56 8.94
N LYS A 295 -13.16 5.49 10.27
CA LYS A 295 -14.24 5.04 11.13
C LYS A 295 -15.50 5.91 11.00
N ARG A 296 -15.36 7.24 10.92
CA ARG A 296 -16.50 8.15 10.76
C ARG A 296 -17.25 7.97 9.43
N HIS A 297 -16.52 7.59 8.37
CA HIS A 297 -17.07 7.61 7.02
C HIS A 297 -17.35 6.22 6.43
N LEU A 298 -16.79 5.16 6.99
CA LEU A 298 -16.95 3.79 6.48
C LEU A 298 -17.76 2.86 7.41
N ASN A 299 -18.00 3.23 8.66
CA ASN A 299 -18.73 2.37 9.63
C ASN A 299 -20.19 2.82 9.85
#